data_56291cc36c61db4bd8e7ae17d428279a
#
_entry.id   56291cc36c61db4bd8e7ae17d428279a
#
_cell.length_a   1.000
_cell.length_b   1.000
_cell.length_c   1.000
_cell.angle_alpha   90.00
_cell.angle_beta   90.00
_cell.angle_gamma   90.00
#
_symmetry.space_group_name_H-M   'P 1'
#
loop_
_entity.id
_entity.type
_entity.pdbx_description
1 polymer ?
#
loop_
_entity_poly.entity_id
_entity_poly.type
_entity_poly.pdbx_seq_one_letter_code
_entity_poly.pdbx_strand_id
1 'polypeptide(L)'
;MRPLSAIDAISPAWNHTRRLLPNVRNWRLLLKIGAVAFFAQVGGCNGSYNSVGNGLHGHSAPFVAATVAIAVTAAIFAFAIAFIFFYLRSRLQFVLFEIVLRSDTTVAPIWRRYGRATWYWMALKVLFFLTALICATPILVPIVLEFIHSIGPAFNNGELQNPVAFVLAILAFLGALFFLFLIIGIAYLLLHDFGLPSMALESTSLSETVRRVWHLLRAEPGAVLLYVLMRFLLGIGCALAADCVLFFAALIALIPFGGAAVVDWFALRHATFAGHVAMITIWVVLGLIFLVLIFLAAIMLIGYVFVFMQAYALYFLGVRYPLVGEYLAAFVPPPHPYAGMPPIHPPPIAPPTTL
;
A
#
# COMPACT_ATOMS: atom_id res chain seq x y z
N MET A 1 6.26 3.53 30.83
CA MET A 1 6.67 4.35 29.68
C MET A 1 5.56 5.34 29.37
N ARG A 2 5.88 6.61 29.08
CA ARG A 2 4.85 7.57 28.63
C ARG A 2 4.34 7.12 27.24
N PRO A 3 3.02 7.24 26.95
CA PRO A 3 2.53 6.88 25.61
C PRO A 3 3.24 7.74 24.57
N LEU A 4 3.94 7.09 23.64
CA LEU A 4 4.55 7.77 22.50
C LEU A 4 3.45 8.49 21.72
N SER A 5 3.64 9.78 21.48
CA SER A 5 2.75 10.48 20.55
C SER A 5 2.93 9.95 19.12
N ALA A 6 1.95 10.19 18.25
CA ALA A 6 2.06 9.78 16.86
C ALA A 6 3.29 10.40 16.15
N ILE A 7 3.76 11.55 16.61
CA ILE A 7 4.95 12.23 16.08
C ILE A 7 6.23 11.54 16.57
N ASP A 8 6.29 11.19 17.86
CA ASP A 8 7.47 10.57 18.46
C ASP A 8 7.74 9.16 17.91
N ALA A 9 6.72 8.48 17.38
CA ALA A 9 6.84 7.16 16.74
C ALA A 9 7.59 7.19 15.39
N ILE A 10 7.74 8.35 14.74
CA ILE A 10 8.36 8.48 13.41
C ILE A 10 9.85 8.14 13.45
N SER A 11 10.60 8.74 14.39
CA SER A 11 12.06 8.56 14.48
C SER A 11 12.46 7.11 14.78
N PRO A 12 11.87 6.41 15.78
CA PRO A 12 12.18 5.01 16.01
C PRO A 12 11.76 4.10 14.83
N ALA A 13 10.63 4.38 14.19
CA ALA A 13 10.19 3.62 13.01
C ALA A 13 11.18 3.76 11.85
N TRP A 14 11.67 4.96 11.60
CA TRP A 14 12.69 5.22 10.58
C TRP A 14 14.00 4.48 10.86
N ASN A 15 14.48 4.58 12.10
CA ASN A 15 15.70 3.90 12.52
C ASN A 15 15.58 2.37 12.44
N HIS A 16 14.40 1.83 12.79
CA HIS A 16 14.09 0.40 12.67
C HIS A 16 14.13 -0.04 11.21
N THR A 17 13.46 0.71 10.32
CA THR A 17 13.45 0.43 8.88
C THR A 17 14.85 0.44 8.28
N ARG A 18 15.69 1.43 8.65
CA ARG A 18 17.09 1.50 8.21
C ARG A 18 17.95 0.34 8.71
N ARG A 19 17.67 -0.21 9.90
CA ARG A 19 18.36 -1.40 10.42
C ARG A 19 17.92 -2.67 9.70
N LEU A 20 16.62 -2.80 9.44
CA LEU A 20 16.05 -3.95 8.71
C LEU A 20 16.49 -3.99 7.26
N LEU A 21 16.62 -2.82 6.60
CA LEU A 21 16.99 -2.64 5.20
C LEU A 21 18.28 -1.80 5.09
N PRO A 22 19.44 -2.30 5.59
CA PRO A 22 20.59 -1.45 5.88
C PRO A 22 21.35 -0.94 4.66
N ASN A 23 21.24 -1.58 3.49
CA ASN A 23 22.05 -1.15 2.32
C ASN A 23 21.53 -1.70 1.00
N VAL A 24 21.58 -0.87 -0.05
CA VAL A 24 21.40 -1.24 -1.45
C VAL A 24 22.35 -2.38 -1.88
N ARG A 25 23.48 -2.57 -1.18
CA ARG A 25 24.44 -3.67 -1.40
C ARG A 25 23.80 -5.06 -1.22
N ASN A 26 22.77 -5.19 -0.37
CA ASN A 26 21.99 -6.43 -0.20
C ASN A 26 20.69 -6.39 -1.01
N TRP A 27 20.80 -6.03 -2.30
CA TRP A 27 19.67 -5.87 -3.21
C TRP A 27 18.71 -7.07 -3.25
N ARG A 28 19.23 -8.31 -3.07
CA ARG A 28 18.42 -9.54 -3.02
C ARG A 28 17.46 -9.54 -1.81
N LEU A 29 17.94 -9.11 -0.65
CA LEU A 29 17.12 -9.00 0.56
C LEU A 29 16.08 -7.89 0.39
N LEU A 30 16.50 -6.74 -0.11
CA LEU A 30 15.66 -5.59 -0.37
C LEU A 30 14.55 -5.94 -1.38
N LEU A 31 14.88 -6.64 -2.45
CA LEU A 31 13.92 -7.12 -3.45
C LEU A 31 12.94 -8.14 -2.84
N LYS A 32 13.43 -9.08 -2.03
CA LYS A 32 12.60 -10.09 -1.37
C LYS A 32 11.58 -9.44 -0.42
N ILE A 33 12.02 -8.56 0.46
CA ILE A 33 11.15 -7.84 1.40
C ILE A 33 10.26 -6.86 0.64
N GLY A 34 10.81 -6.15 -0.35
CA GLY A 34 10.05 -5.27 -1.23
C GLY A 34 8.94 -5.96 -1.99
N ALA A 35 9.20 -7.15 -2.53
CA ALA A 35 8.17 -7.96 -3.19
C ALA A 35 7.08 -8.41 -2.21
N VAL A 36 7.46 -8.87 -1.01
CA VAL A 36 6.48 -9.22 0.04
C VAL A 36 5.61 -8.03 0.38
N ALA A 37 6.21 -6.85 0.60
CA ALA A 37 5.49 -5.63 0.95
C ALA A 37 4.61 -5.13 -0.21
N PHE A 38 5.13 -5.17 -1.43
CA PHE A 38 4.39 -4.80 -2.63
C PHE A 38 3.15 -5.67 -2.83
N PHE A 39 3.29 -7.00 -2.85
CA PHE A 39 2.15 -7.90 -3.00
C PHE A 39 1.20 -7.92 -1.80
N ALA A 40 1.69 -7.61 -0.59
CA ALA A 40 0.85 -7.47 0.58
C ALA A 40 -0.08 -6.23 0.50
N GLN A 41 0.37 -5.15 -0.13
CA GLN A 41 -0.30 -3.85 -0.12
C GLN A 41 -0.91 -3.44 -1.47
N VAL A 42 -0.18 -3.63 -2.59
CA VAL A 42 -0.58 -3.13 -3.92
C VAL A 42 -1.49 -4.07 -4.69
N GLY A 43 -1.58 -5.35 -4.33
CA GLY A 43 -2.33 -6.39 -5.05
C GLY A 43 -3.85 -6.20 -5.15
N GLY A 44 -4.36 -4.98 -5.28
CA GLY A 44 -5.72 -4.66 -5.69
C GLY A 44 -5.77 -4.50 -7.20
N CYS A 45 -6.45 -5.44 -7.90
CA CYS A 45 -6.69 -5.31 -9.33
C CYS A 45 -7.56 -4.08 -9.59
N ASN A 46 -6.95 -2.98 -10.03
CA ASN A 46 -7.64 -1.93 -10.75
C ASN A 46 -7.87 -2.43 -12.19
N GLY A 47 -8.72 -3.45 -12.34
CA GLY A 47 -9.18 -3.88 -13.65
C GLY A 47 -10.15 -2.86 -14.20
N SER A 48 -9.75 -2.07 -15.18
CA SER A 48 -10.70 -1.34 -16.02
C SER A 48 -11.50 -2.38 -16.82
N TYR A 49 -12.70 -2.68 -16.36
CA TYR A 49 -13.66 -3.43 -17.14
C TYR A 49 -14.19 -2.52 -18.25
N ASN A 50 -13.54 -2.55 -19.40
CA ASN A 50 -14.15 -1.99 -20.60
C ASN A 50 -15.42 -2.81 -20.90
N SER A 51 -16.54 -2.15 -20.80
CA SER A 51 -17.87 -2.69 -21.10
C SER A 51 -17.90 -3.28 -22.51
N VAL A 52 -17.98 -4.61 -22.57
CA VAL A 52 -18.25 -5.36 -23.83
C VAL A 52 -19.73 -5.26 -24.21
N GLY A 53 -20.47 -4.26 -23.71
CA GLY A 53 -21.93 -4.20 -23.76
C GLY A 53 -22.59 -3.79 -25.08
N ASN A 54 -21.89 -3.28 -26.07
CA ASN A 54 -22.54 -2.64 -27.23
C ASN A 54 -22.57 -3.46 -28.53
N GLY A 55 -22.23 -4.74 -28.50
CA GLY A 55 -22.12 -5.55 -29.74
C GLY A 55 -23.19 -6.62 -29.97
N LEU A 56 -24.21 -6.76 -29.09
CA LEU A 56 -25.11 -7.92 -29.15
C LEU A 56 -26.43 -7.69 -29.92
N HIS A 57 -26.65 -6.50 -30.47
CA HIS A 57 -27.84 -6.25 -31.29
C HIS A 57 -27.67 -6.79 -32.70
N GLY A 58 -28.31 -7.90 -33.01
CA GLY A 58 -28.40 -8.43 -34.38
C GLY A 58 -27.77 -9.81 -34.63
N HIS A 59 -27.27 -10.50 -33.58
CA HIS A 59 -26.68 -11.82 -33.75
C HIS A 59 -27.67 -12.99 -33.53
N SER A 60 -27.44 -14.11 -34.24
CA SER A 60 -28.22 -15.33 -34.10
C SER A 60 -28.17 -15.92 -32.68
N ALA A 61 -29.24 -16.54 -32.20
CA ALA A 61 -29.32 -17.13 -30.86
C ALA A 61 -28.14 -18.03 -30.46
N PRO A 62 -27.55 -18.90 -31.32
CA PRO A 62 -26.39 -19.70 -30.98
C PRO A 62 -25.11 -18.87 -30.76
N PHE A 63 -24.96 -17.73 -31.46
CA PHE A 63 -23.83 -16.84 -31.24
C PHE A 63 -23.93 -16.12 -29.88
N VAL A 64 -25.14 -15.68 -29.50
CA VAL A 64 -25.37 -15.08 -28.16
C VAL A 64 -25.11 -16.11 -27.07
N ALA A 65 -25.55 -17.34 -27.21
CA ALA A 65 -25.30 -18.40 -26.26
C ALA A 65 -23.80 -18.71 -26.13
N ALA A 66 -23.05 -18.76 -27.23
CA ALA A 66 -21.61 -18.96 -27.20
C ALA A 66 -20.88 -17.81 -26.52
N THR A 67 -21.21 -16.54 -26.82
CA THR A 67 -20.61 -15.37 -26.16
C THR A 67 -20.91 -15.31 -24.67
N VAL A 68 -22.13 -15.63 -24.24
CA VAL A 68 -22.50 -15.73 -22.83
C VAL A 68 -21.71 -16.85 -22.13
N ALA A 69 -21.57 -18.04 -22.76
CA ALA A 69 -20.80 -19.14 -22.19
C ALA A 69 -19.31 -18.76 -22.02
N ILE A 70 -18.70 -18.10 -23.02
CA ILE A 70 -17.32 -17.61 -22.93
C ILE A 70 -17.20 -16.56 -21.83
N ALA A 71 -18.13 -15.60 -21.75
CA ALA A 71 -18.12 -14.55 -20.74
C ALA A 71 -18.24 -15.12 -19.31
N VAL A 72 -19.13 -16.10 -19.09
CA VAL A 72 -19.30 -16.79 -17.80
C VAL A 72 -18.02 -17.57 -17.44
N THR A 73 -17.44 -18.30 -18.40
CA THR A 73 -16.19 -19.07 -18.18
C THR A 73 -15.04 -18.12 -17.83
N ALA A 74 -14.90 -17.01 -18.56
CA ALA A 74 -13.91 -16.00 -18.28
C ALA A 74 -14.11 -15.33 -16.91
N ALA A 75 -15.36 -15.06 -16.52
CA ALA A 75 -15.69 -14.51 -15.21
C ALA A 75 -15.35 -15.47 -14.07
N ILE A 76 -15.64 -16.77 -14.21
CA ILE A 76 -15.27 -17.80 -13.22
C ILE A 76 -13.75 -17.87 -13.08
N PHE A 77 -13.01 -17.87 -14.19
CA PHE A 77 -11.56 -17.91 -14.19
C PHE A 77 -10.96 -16.64 -13.55
N ALA A 78 -11.48 -15.47 -13.91
CA ALA A 78 -11.08 -14.20 -13.30
C ALA A 78 -11.35 -14.16 -11.80
N PHE A 79 -12.51 -14.68 -11.35
CA PHE A 79 -12.85 -14.81 -9.94
C PHE A 79 -11.90 -15.74 -9.19
N ALA A 80 -11.56 -16.91 -9.78
CA ALA A 80 -10.60 -17.84 -9.19
C ALA A 80 -9.21 -17.18 -9.02
N ILE A 81 -8.73 -16.49 -10.05
CA ILE A 81 -7.48 -15.73 -9.98
C ILE A 81 -7.55 -14.64 -8.90
N ALA A 82 -8.61 -13.84 -8.88
CA ALA A 82 -8.81 -12.79 -7.88
C ALA A 82 -8.83 -13.36 -6.45
N PHE A 83 -9.46 -14.51 -6.24
CA PHE A 83 -9.49 -15.20 -4.96
C PHE A 83 -8.10 -15.68 -4.53
N ILE A 84 -7.31 -16.24 -5.45
CA ILE A 84 -5.92 -16.64 -5.19
C ILE A 84 -5.08 -15.42 -4.77
N PHE A 85 -5.19 -14.30 -5.49
CA PHE A 85 -4.50 -13.07 -5.15
C PHE A 85 -4.95 -12.49 -3.80
N PHE A 86 -6.24 -12.55 -3.50
CA PHE A 86 -6.79 -12.10 -2.22
C PHE A 86 -6.26 -12.93 -1.05
N TYR A 87 -6.18 -14.26 -1.22
CA TYR A 87 -5.56 -15.18 -0.25
C TYR A 87 -4.06 -14.86 -0.09
N LEU A 88 -3.33 -14.77 -1.19
CA LEU A 88 -1.89 -14.51 -1.21
C LEU A 88 -1.57 -13.17 -0.50
N ARG A 89 -2.30 -12.11 -0.87
CA ARG A 89 -2.18 -10.80 -0.24
C ARG A 89 -2.44 -10.85 1.27
N SER A 90 -3.49 -11.52 1.68
CA SER A 90 -3.84 -11.62 3.10
C SER A 90 -2.77 -12.36 3.90
N ARG A 91 -2.15 -13.37 3.31
CA ARG A 91 -1.07 -14.14 3.94
C ARG A 91 0.24 -13.36 3.99
N LEU A 92 0.57 -12.65 2.93
CA LEU A 92 1.75 -11.79 2.87
C LEU A 92 1.72 -10.63 3.87
N GLN A 93 0.54 -10.15 4.26
CA GLN A 93 0.40 -9.14 5.32
C GLN A 93 0.92 -9.66 6.67
N PHE A 94 0.63 -10.91 7.04
CA PHE A 94 1.21 -11.52 8.24
C PHE A 94 2.72 -11.73 8.12
N VAL A 95 3.18 -12.13 6.95
CA VAL A 95 4.62 -12.28 6.69
C VAL A 95 5.34 -10.95 6.83
N LEU A 96 4.79 -9.88 6.26
CA LEU A 96 5.35 -8.53 6.38
C LEU A 96 5.36 -8.07 7.86
N PHE A 97 4.26 -8.28 8.57
CA PHE A 97 4.15 -7.97 10.00
C PHE A 97 5.26 -8.65 10.81
N GLU A 98 5.44 -9.97 10.64
CA GLU A 98 6.46 -10.75 11.37
C GLU A 98 7.88 -10.30 10.99
N ILE A 99 8.16 -10.05 9.71
CA ILE A 99 9.45 -9.53 9.24
C ILE A 99 9.78 -8.21 9.95
N VAL A 100 8.81 -7.29 10.00
CA VAL A 100 9.01 -5.99 10.65
C VAL A 100 9.12 -6.13 12.16
N LEU A 101 8.32 -7.01 12.79
CA LEU A 101 8.29 -7.16 14.25
C LEU A 101 9.54 -7.85 14.79
N ARG A 102 10.01 -8.93 14.14
CA ARG A 102 11.10 -9.77 14.63
C ARG A 102 12.41 -9.62 13.86
N SER A 103 12.40 -8.84 12.77
CA SER A 103 13.53 -8.73 11.85
C SER A 103 13.99 -10.08 11.25
N ASP A 104 13.10 -11.09 11.25
CA ASP A 104 13.37 -12.38 10.64
C ASP A 104 13.02 -12.32 9.16
N THR A 105 14.02 -12.57 8.31
CA THR A 105 13.90 -12.48 6.86
C THR A 105 13.55 -13.82 6.20
N THR A 106 13.29 -14.87 7.00
CA THR A 106 12.95 -16.21 6.50
C THR A 106 11.44 -16.33 6.23
N VAL A 107 11.04 -16.21 4.97
CA VAL A 107 9.61 -16.18 4.56
C VAL A 107 8.93 -17.55 4.73
N ALA A 108 9.62 -18.67 4.40
CA ALA A 108 8.99 -19.98 4.34
C ALA A 108 8.43 -20.51 5.70
N PRO A 109 9.16 -20.44 6.83
CA PRO A 109 8.62 -20.87 8.13
C PRO A 109 7.49 -19.93 8.60
N ILE A 110 7.62 -18.61 8.38
CA ILE A 110 6.59 -17.62 8.70
C ILE A 110 5.31 -17.93 7.93
N TRP A 111 5.45 -18.21 6.63
CA TRP A 111 4.34 -18.59 5.77
C TRP A 111 3.52 -19.77 6.31
N ARG A 112 4.19 -20.81 6.83
CA ARG A 112 3.51 -21.99 7.38
C ARG A 112 2.78 -21.70 8.69
N ARG A 113 3.30 -20.81 9.54
CA ARG A 113 2.75 -20.47 10.85
C ARG A 113 1.37 -19.85 10.77
N TYR A 114 1.13 -18.93 9.82
CA TYR A 114 -0.10 -18.12 9.75
C TYR A 114 -1.23 -18.70 8.89
N GLY A 115 -1.22 -20.01 8.59
CA GLY A 115 -2.25 -20.62 7.74
C GLY A 115 -3.68 -20.41 8.24
N ARG A 116 -3.95 -20.71 9.51
CA ARG A 116 -5.28 -20.54 10.13
C ARG A 116 -5.64 -19.06 10.33
N ALA A 117 -4.73 -18.24 10.81
CA ALA A 117 -4.94 -16.81 11.00
C ALA A 117 -5.30 -16.09 9.70
N THR A 118 -4.73 -16.52 8.58
CA THR A 118 -5.04 -15.95 7.26
C THR A 118 -6.52 -16.10 6.90
N TRP A 119 -7.13 -17.26 7.16
CA TRP A 119 -8.55 -17.49 6.87
C TRP A 119 -9.46 -16.60 7.72
N TYR A 120 -9.16 -16.47 9.02
CA TYR A 120 -9.90 -15.54 9.90
C TYR A 120 -9.73 -14.09 9.44
N TRP A 121 -8.54 -13.71 9.02
CA TRP A 121 -8.26 -12.37 8.50
C TRP A 121 -9.01 -12.08 7.20
N MET A 122 -9.07 -13.06 6.28
CA MET A 122 -9.87 -12.95 5.07
C MET A 122 -11.36 -12.82 5.39
N ALA A 123 -11.87 -13.65 6.30
CA ALA A 123 -13.26 -13.57 6.74
C ALA A 123 -13.58 -12.21 7.37
N LEU A 124 -12.67 -11.66 8.19
CA LEU A 124 -12.82 -10.32 8.78
C LEU A 124 -12.88 -9.23 7.71
N LYS A 125 -12.03 -9.29 6.70
CA LYS A 125 -12.07 -8.34 5.57
C LYS A 125 -13.38 -8.42 4.79
N VAL A 126 -13.83 -9.64 4.46
CA VAL A 126 -15.09 -9.84 3.75
C VAL A 126 -16.25 -9.31 4.60
N LEU A 127 -16.29 -9.65 5.89
CA LEU A 127 -17.31 -9.15 6.80
C LEU A 127 -17.29 -7.62 6.92
N PHE A 128 -16.10 -7.03 7.02
CA PHE A 128 -15.94 -5.57 7.07
C PHE A 128 -16.50 -4.91 5.79
N PHE A 129 -16.12 -5.39 4.61
CA PHE A 129 -16.60 -4.82 3.35
C PHE A 129 -18.12 -5.05 3.16
N LEU A 130 -18.64 -6.20 3.58
CA LEU A 130 -20.08 -6.44 3.53
C LEU A 130 -20.85 -5.49 4.46
N THR A 131 -20.38 -5.32 5.70
CA THR A 131 -20.96 -4.38 6.65
C THR A 131 -20.84 -2.94 6.14
N ALA A 132 -19.67 -2.55 5.61
CA ALA A 132 -19.47 -1.23 5.02
C ALA A 132 -20.42 -0.99 3.83
N LEU A 133 -20.64 -1.97 2.98
CA LEU A 133 -21.58 -1.89 1.87
C LEU A 133 -23.03 -1.70 2.37
N ILE A 134 -23.45 -2.50 3.34
CA ILE A 134 -24.78 -2.38 3.93
C ILE A 134 -24.98 -1.00 4.57
N CYS A 135 -24.00 -0.51 5.33
CA CYS A 135 -24.05 0.82 5.95
C CYS A 135 -23.94 1.96 4.93
N ALA A 136 -23.21 1.77 3.83
CA ALA A 136 -23.07 2.76 2.78
C ALA A 136 -24.31 2.86 1.89
N THR A 137 -25.09 1.78 1.70
CA THR A 137 -26.25 1.76 0.81
C THR A 137 -27.27 2.86 1.12
N PRO A 138 -27.72 3.08 2.37
CA PRO A 138 -28.69 4.13 2.69
C PRO A 138 -28.15 5.55 2.48
N ILE A 139 -26.83 5.71 2.41
CA ILE A 139 -26.17 6.99 2.10
C ILE A 139 -25.96 7.12 0.58
N LEU A 140 -25.55 6.04 -0.06
CA LEU A 140 -25.21 6.02 -1.49
C LEU A 140 -26.44 6.18 -2.38
N VAL A 141 -27.57 5.52 -2.01
CA VAL A 141 -28.79 5.58 -2.81
C VAL A 141 -29.33 7.01 -2.96
N PRO A 142 -29.50 7.82 -1.88
CA PRO A 142 -29.89 9.21 -2.03
C PRO A 142 -28.91 10.04 -2.85
N ILE A 143 -27.60 9.84 -2.67
CA ILE A 143 -26.56 10.57 -3.43
C ILE A 143 -26.68 10.29 -4.93
N VAL A 144 -26.88 9.02 -5.32
CA VAL A 144 -27.07 8.63 -6.72
C VAL A 144 -28.37 9.19 -7.29
N LEU A 145 -29.48 9.11 -6.53
CA LEU A 145 -30.76 9.67 -6.96
C LEU A 145 -30.71 11.18 -7.14
N GLU A 146 -30.08 11.90 -6.21
CA GLU A 146 -29.89 13.35 -6.29
C GLU A 146 -29.01 13.72 -7.50
N PHE A 147 -27.95 12.95 -7.76
CA PHE A 147 -27.10 13.12 -8.94
C PHE A 147 -27.88 12.95 -10.23
N ILE A 148 -28.71 11.89 -10.35
CA ILE A 148 -29.56 11.63 -11.52
C ILE A 148 -30.56 12.78 -11.67
N HIS A 149 -31.17 13.24 -10.59
CA HIS A 149 -32.13 14.33 -10.58
C HIS A 149 -31.47 15.66 -10.99
N SER A 150 -30.25 15.92 -10.56
CA SER A 150 -29.50 17.14 -10.85
C SER A 150 -28.96 17.21 -12.28
N ILE A 151 -28.73 16.05 -12.94
CA ILE A 151 -28.31 15.99 -14.33
C ILE A 151 -29.45 16.29 -15.30
N GLY A 152 -30.68 15.85 -14.97
CA GLY A 152 -31.83 16.04 -15.86
C GLY A 152 -31.99 17.48 -16.38
N PRO A 153 -31.99 18.52 -15.51
CA PRO A 153 -32.12 19.91 -15.93
C PRO A 153 -30.94 20.46 -16.72
N ALA A 154 -29.76 19.78 -16.69
CA ALA A 154 -28.60 20.20 -17.47
C ALA A 154 -28.72 19.86 -18.96
N PHE A 155 -29.59 18.90 -19.31
CA PHE A 155 -29.85 18.46 -20.67
C PHE A 155 -31.31 18.77 -21.07
N ASN A 156 -31.47 19.34 -22.25
CA ASN A 156 -32.78 19.47 -22.91
C ASN A 156 -32.67 18.94 -24.34
N ASN A 157 -33.56 18.02 -24.70
CA ASN A 157 -33.55 17.33 -26.01
C ASN A 157 -32.22 16.67 -26.40
N GLY A 158 -31.42 16.25 -25.37
CA GLY A 158 -30.11 15.64 -25.58
C GLY A 158 -28.95 16.64 -25.73
N GLU A 159 -29.21 17.93 -25.70
CA GLU A 159 -28.19 18.99 -25.74
C GLU A 159 -27.90 19.55 -24.35
N LEU A 160 -26.62 19.80 -24.03
CA LEU A 160 -26.17 20.36 -22.76
C LEU A 160 -26.50 21.87 -22.73
N GLN A 161 -27.58 22.25 -22.06
CA GLN A 161 -28.02 23.67 -21.96
C GLN A 161 -27.35 24.40 -20.79
N ASN A 162 -27.04 23.69 -19.69
CA ASN A 162 -26.44 24.32 -18.51
C ASN A 162 -25.17 23.60 -18.10
N PRO A 163 -24.01 23.95 -18.72
CA PRO A 163 -22.73 23.29 -18.41
C PRO A 163 -22.28 23.54 -16.96
N VAL A 164 -22.64 24.66 -16.34
CA VAL A 164 -22.27 24.95 -14.96
C VAL A 164 -23.02 24.05 -13.99
N ALA A 165 -24.34 23.87 -14.17
CA ALA A 165 -25.12 22.96 -13.34
C ALA A 165 -24.62 21.52 -13.46
N PHE A 166 -24.26 21.08 -14.66
CA PHE A 166 -23.69 19.75 -14.91
C PHE A 166 -22.35 19.54 -14.17
N VAL A 167 -21.43 20.50 -14.27
CA VAL A 167 -20.14 20.42 -13.58
C VAL A 167 -20.31 20.43 -12.06
N LEU A 168 -21.22 21.26 -11.52
CA LEU A 168 -21.50 21.30 -10.08
C LEU A 168 -22.12 19.98 -9.59
N ALA A 169 -23.03 19.37 -10.33
CA ALA A 169 -23.62 18.07 -9.99
C ALA A 169 -22.54 16.96 -9.94
N ILE A 170 -21.63 16.93 -10.92
CA ILE A 170 -20.50 15.99 -10.92
C ILE A 170 -19.59 16.23 -9.71
N LEU A 171 -19.21 17.49 -9.44
CA LEU A 171 -18.34 17.82 -8.30
C LEU A 171 -18.97 17.43 -6.97
N ALA A 172 -20.27 17.71 -6.78
CA ALA A 172 -21.00 17.33 -5.58
C ALA A 172 -21.07 15.80 -5.41
N PHE A 173 -21.36 15.09 -6.49
CA PHE A 173 -21.39 13.61 -6.48
C PHE A 173 -20.02 13.02 -6.16
N LEU A 174 -18.97 13.45 -6.84
CA LEU A 174 -17.59 13.00 -6.59
C LEU A 174 -17.12 13.35 -5.18
N GLY A 175 -17.47 14.54 -4.69
CA GLY A 175 -17.18 14.97 -3.31
C GLY A 175 -17.85 14.07 -2.28
N ALA A 176 -19.15 13.78 -2.45
CA ALA A 176 -19.87 12.88 -1.56
C ALA A 176 -19.30 11.46 -1.55
N LEU A 177 -18.97 10.92 -2.72
CA LEU A 177 -18.29 9.63 -2.85
C LEU A 177 -16.92 9.64 -2.18
N PHE A 178 -16.14 10.68 -2.39
CA PHE A 178 -14.82 10.84 -1.77
C PHE A 178 -14.90 10.77 -0.25
N PHE A 179 -15.81 11.51 0.39
CA PHE A 179 -15.97 11.47 1.85
C PHE A 179 -16.45 10.10 2.34
N LEU A 180 -17.37 9.46 1.63
CA LEU A 180 -17.82 8.12 1.97
C LEU A 180 -16.67 7.10 1.93
N PHE A 181 -15.90 7.08 0.85
CA PHE A 181 -14.75 6.20 0.72
C PHE A 181 -13.63 6.54 1.71
N LEU A 182 -13.44 7.82 2.04
CA LEU A 182 -12.49 8.26 3.06
C LEU A 182 -12.83 7.67 4.44
N ILE A 183 -14.09 7.73 4.85
CA ILE A 183 -14.54 7.17 6.14
C ILE A 183 -14.34 5.66 6.16
N ILE A 184 -14.76 4.95 5.12
CA ILE A 184 -14.58 3.50 5.01
C ILE A 184 -13.08 3.15 4.99
N GLY A 185 -12.28 3.92 4.27
CA GLY A 185 -10.83 3.75 4.18
C GLY A 185 -10.13 3.94 5.53
N ILE A 186 -10.51 4.96 6.30
CA ILE A 186 -9.97 5.17 7.66
C ILE A 186 -10.36 4.01 8.58
N ALA A 187 -11.61 3.56 8.55
CA ALA A 187 -12.06 2.43 9.35
C ALA A 187 -11.29 1.15 8.99
N TYR A 188 -11.08 0.89 7.71
CA TYR A 188 -10.27 -0.24 7.24
C TYR A 188 -8.80 -0.12 7.66
N LEU A 189 -8.21 1.08 7.57
CA LEU A 189 -6.84 1.36 7.99
C LEU A 189 -6.64 1.02 9.47
N LEU A 190 -7.54 1.48 10.33
CA LEU A 190 -7.49 1.21 11.77
C LEU A 190 -7.68 -0.28 12.07
N LEU A 191 -8.60 -0.93 11.38
CA LEU A 191 -8.80 -2.37 11.52
C LEU A 191 -7.55 -3.15 11.08
N HIS A 192 -6.91 -2.72 9.99
CA HIS A 192 -5.68 -3.33 9.48
C HIS A 192 -4.51 -3.12 10.44
N ASP A 193 -4.24 -1.89 10.85
CA ASP A 193 -3.04 -1.56 11.62
C ASP A 193 -3.11 -2.04 13.08
N PHE A 194 -4.32 -2.10 13.67
CA PHE A 194 -4.52 -2.49 15.07
C PHE A 194 -5.08 -3.90 15.23
N GLY A 195 -5.84 -4.40 14.26
CA GLY A 195 -6.43 -5.72 14.30
C GLY A 195 -5.46 -6.83 13.90
N LEU A 196 -4.62 -6.61 12.90
CA LEU A 196 -3.67 -7.62 12.42
C LEU A 196 -2.66 -8.06 13.50
N PRO A 197 -2.05 -7.18 14.32
CA PRO A 197 -1.16 -7.59 15.41
C PRO A 197 -1.84 -8.49 16.46
N SER A 198 -3.08 -8.20 16.85
CA SER A 198 -3.80 -9.02 17.84
C SER A 198 -4.10 -10.43 17.32
N MET A 199 -4.48 -10.56 16.04
CA MET A 199 -4.69 -11.85 15.40
C MET A 199 -3.39 -12.63 15.18
N ALA A 200 -2.28 -11.92 14.90
CA ALA A 200 -0.99 -12.54 14.67
C ALA A 200 -0.35 -13.08 15.96
N LEU A 201 -0.42 -12.33 17.06
CA LEU A 201 0.27 -12.67 18.31
C LEU A 201 -0.57 -13.54 19.25
N GLU A 202 -1.87 -13.28 19.36
CA GLU A 202 -2.74 -13.96 20.31
C GLU A 202 -3.75 -14.91 19.67
N SER A 203 -3.79 -14.98 18.33
CA SER A 203 -4.81 -15.79 17.61
C SER A 203 -6.24 -15.44 18.03
N THR A 204 -6.50 -14.15 18.27
CA THR A 204 -7.81 -13.66 18.74
C THR A 204 -8.92 -13.96 17.75
N SER A 205 -10.14 -14.12 18.28
CA SER A 205 -11.35 -14.27 17.46
C SER A 205 -11.71 -12.97 16.72
N LEU A 206 -12.55 -13.07 15.68
CA LEU A 206 -12.99 -11.92 14.89
C LEU A 206 -13.67 -10.84 15.77
N SER A 207 -14.58 -11.25 16.64
CA SER A 207 -15.31 -10.35 17.53
C SER A 207 -14.41 -9.68 18.56
N GLU A 208 -13.44 -10.42 19.10
CA GLU A 208 -12.47 -9.90 20.05
C GLU A 208 -11.57 -8.85 19.40
N THR A 209 -11.11 -9.11 18.18
CA THR A 209 -10.28 -8.17 17.42
C THR A 209 -11.01 -6.84 17.20
N VAL A 210 -12.26 -6.90 16.72
CA VAL A 210 -13.07 -5.69 16.50
C VAL A 210 -13.33 -4.95 17.83
N ARG A 211 -13.64 -5.69 18.91
CA ARG A 211 -13.88 -5.11 20.24
C ARG A 211 -12.64 -4.38 20.77
N ARG A 212 -11.45 -4.94 20.60
CA ARG A 212 -10.18 -4.31 21.01
C ARG A 212 -9.89 -3.03 20.23
N VAL A 213 -10.05 -3.05 18.91
CA VAL A 213 -9.90 -1.85 18.08
C VAL A 213 -10.88 -0.77 18.51
N TRP A 214 -12.14 -1.15 18.74
CA TRP A 214 -13.17 -0.22 19.19
C TRP A 214 -12.89 0.37 20.59
N HIS A 215 -12.41 -0.47 21.51
CA HIS A 215 -12.03 -0.02 22.84
C HIS A 215 -10.86 0.98 22.80
N LEU A 216 -9.86 0.74 21.98
CA LEU A 216 -8.74 1.66 21.76
C LEU A 216 -9.21 3.00 21.19
N LEU A 217 -10.12 2.96 20.22
CA LEU A 217 -10.70 4.16 19.62
C LEU A 217 -11.44 5.03 20.67
N ARG A 218 -12.17 4.38 21.59
CA ARG A 218 -12.90 5.07 22.65
C ARG A 218 -12.02 5.59 23.78
N ALA A 219 -10.94 4.85 24.08
CA ALA A 219 -10.02 5.21 25.17
C ALA A 219 -9.20 6.47 24.85
N GLU A 220 -8.71 6.60 23.61
CA GLU A 220 -7.80 7.68 23.20
C GLU A 220 -8.18 8.25 21.82
N PRO A 221 -9.36 8.86 21.63
CA PRO A 221 -9.80 9.30 20.31
C PRO A 221 -8.89 10.35 19.68
N GLY A 222 -8.34 11.27 20.48
CA GLY A 222 -7.40 12.30 20.00
C GLY A 222 -6.08 11.72 19.51
N ALA A 223 -5.53 10.74 20.21
CA ALA A 223 -4.28 10.10 19.80
C ALA A 223 -4.46 9.28 18.51
N VAL A 224 -5.62 8.61 18.38
CA VAL A 224 -5.95 7.84 17.16
C VAL A 224 -6.20 8.79 15.98
N LEU A 225 -6.89 9.91 16.18
CA LEU A 225 -7.10 10.91 15.13
C LEU A 225 -5.75 11.47 14.64
N LEU A 226 -4.87 11.83 15.59
CA LEU A 226 -3.52 12.30 15.26
C LEU A 226 -2.71 11.22 14.51
N TYR A 227 -2.85 9.95 14.91
CA TYR A 227 -2.23 8.83 14.21
C TYR A 227 -2.70 8.73 12.76
N VAL A 228 -4.01 8.77 12.52
CA VAL A 228 -4.60 8.71 11.17
C VAL A 228 -4.09 9.87 10.31
N LEU A 229 -4.09 11.09 10.87
CA LEU A 229 -3.60 12.28 10.18
C LEU A 229 -2.11 12.13 9.80
N MET A 230 -1.27 11.73 10.77
CA MET A 230 0.16 11.50 10.53
C MET A 230 0.41 10.35 9.56
N ARG A 231 -0.38 9.27 9.64
CA ARG A 231 -0.32 8.14 8.72
C ARG A 231 -0.60 8.57 7.28
N PHE A 232 -1.61 9.43 7.11
CA PHE A 232 -1.99 9.97 5.81
C PHE A 232 -0.91 10.92 5.26
N LEU A 233 -0.43 11.85 6.10
CA LEU A 233 0.61 12.81 5.73
C LEU A 233 1.94 12.12 5.36
N LEU A 234 2.37 11.15 6.18
CA LEU A 234 3.54 10.32 5.90
C LEU A 234 3.36 9.51 4.62
N GLY A 235 2.15 8.97 4.39
CA GLY A 235 1.81 8.24 3.17
C GLY A 235 2.00 9.09 1.92
N ILE A 236 1.44 10.30 1.92
CA ILE A 236 1.62 11.25 0.82
C ILE A 236 3.08 11.64 0.66
N GLY A 237 3.77 12.00 1.75
CA GLY A 237 5.17 12.40 1.70
C GLY A 237 6.08 11.30 1.16
N CYS A 238 5.89 10.07 1.60
CA CYS A 238 6.65 8.91 1.11
C CYS A 238 6.30 8.57 -0.34
N ALA A 239 5.04 8.68 -0.76
CA ALA A 239 4.63 8.46 -2.13
C ALA A 239 5.28 9.49 -3.07
N LEU A 240 5.18 10.78 -2.74
CA LEU A 240 5.81 11.84 -3.52
C LEU A 240 7.33 11.67 -3.60
N ALA A 241 7.98 11.32 -2.48
CA ALA A 241 9.42 11.05 -2.47
C ALA A 241 9.79 9.86 -3.36
N ALA A 242 9.00 8.78 -3.31
CA ALA A 242 9.19 7.60 -4.14
C ALA A 242 9.00 7.92 -5.63
N ASP A 243 7.93 8.64 -5.97
CA ASP A 243 7.64 9.05 -7.35
C ASP A 243 8.74 9.97 -7.90
N CYS A 244 9.23 10.94 -7.11
CA CYS A 244 10.36 11.77 -7.48
C CYS A 244 11.62 10.95 -7.75
N VAL A 245 11.98 10.01 -6.87
CA VAL A 245 13.16 9.16 -7.05
C VAL A 245 13.02 8.31 -8.31
N LEU A 246 11.86 7.69 -8.55
CA LEU A 246 11.61 6.89 -9.75
C LEU A 246 11.62 7.74 -11.02
N PHE A 247 11.05 8.94 -10.96
CA PHE A 247 11.04 9.87 -12.09
C PHE A 247 12.47 10.29 -12.48
N PHE A 248 13.29 10.71 -11.52
CA PHE A 248 14.68 11.08 -11.82
C PHE A 248 15.52 9.87 -12.27
N ALA A 249 15.32 8.70 -11.65
CA ALA A 249 15.98 7.48 -12.09
C ALA A 249 15.60 7.11 -13.54
N ALA A 250 14.33 7.25 -13.91
CA ALA A 250 13.85 7.03 -15.26
C ALA A 250 14.43 8.06 -16.26
N LEU A 251 14.48 9.34 -15.87
CA LEU A 251 15.12 10.38 -16.70
C LEU A 251 16.60 10.09 -16.96
N ILE A 252 17.37 9.78 -15.91
CA ILE A 252 18.79 9.46 -16.05
C ILE A 252 18.99 8.24 -16.94
N ALA A 253 18.16 7.21 -16.76
CA ALA A 253 18.23 6.01 -17.59
C ALA A 253 17.78 6.27 -19.04
N LEU A 254 16.92 7.27 -19.29
CA LEU A 254 16.46 7.64 -20.65
C LEU A 254 17.53 8.37 -21.47
N ILE A 255 18.51 9.04 -20.84
CA ILE A 255 19.57 9.79 -21.54
C ILE A 255 20.33 8.92 -22.57
N PRO A 256 20.87 7.73 -22.23
CA PRO A 256 21.55 6.90 -23.20
C PRO A 256 20.62 6.40 -24.32
N PHE A 257 19.35 6.18 -24.03
CA PHE A 257 18.36 5.79 -25.04
C PHE A 257 18.05 6.93 -26.03
N GLY A 258 17.91 8.16 -25.53
CA GLY A 258 17.71 9.33 -26.39
C GLY A 258 18.89 9.57 -27.32
N GLY A 259 20.12 9.46 -26.82
CA GLY A 259 21.33 9.56 -27.63
C GLY A 259 21.41 8.49 -28.72
N ALA A 260 21.14 7.23 -28.35
CA ALA A 260 21.10 6.13 -29.30
C ALA A 260 20.01 6.33 -30.36
N ALA A 261 18.80 6.78 -29.99
CA ALA A 261 17.71 7.04 -30.92
C ALA A 261 18.06 8.09 -31.98
N VAL A 262 18.80 9.12 -31.61
CA VAL A 262 19.27 10.14 -32.55
C VAL A 262 20.28 9.56 -33.54
N VAL A 263 21.23 8.78 -33.08
CA VAL A 263 22.21 8.08 -33.95
C VAL A 263 21.51 7.15 -34.92
N ASP A 264 20.58 6.36 -34.41
CA ASP A 264 19.80 5.39 -35.21
C ASP A 264 18.89 6.07 -36.24
N TRP A 265 18.31 7.22 -35.92
CA TRP A 265 17.53 8.02 -36.87
C TRP A 265 18.34 8.40 -38.11
N PHE A 266 19.61 8.78 -37.93
CA PHE A 266 20.49 9.08 -39.06
C PHE A 266 20.94 7.83 -39.81
N ALA A 267 21.20 6.73 -39.11
CA ALA A 267 21.59 5.45 -39.72
C ALA A 267 20.46 4.80 -40.55
N LEU A 268 19.19 4.94 -40.09
CA LEU A 268 18.03 4.35 -40.73
C LEU A 268 17.66 5.00 -42.07
N ARG A 269 18.11 6.23 -42.33
CA ARG A 269 17.80 6.91 -43.59
C ARG A 269 18.27 6.16 -44.84
N HIS A 270 19.29 5.28 -44.69
CA HIS A 270 19.88 4.51 -45.79
C HIS A 270 19.79 2.99 -45.56
N ALA A 271 19.04 2.55 -44.54
CA ALA A 271 18.95 1.15 -44.16
C ALA A 271 18.04 0.33 -45.10
N THR A 272 18.38 -0.91 -45.30
CA THR A 272 17.52 -1.91 -45.97
C THR A 272 16.32 -2.28 -45.09
N PHE A 273 15.29 -2.90 -45.66
CA PHE A 273 14.14 -3.44 -44.88
C PHE A 273 14.56 -4.32 -43.72
N ALA A 274 15.54 -5.21 -43.95
CA ALA A 274 16.10 -6.07 -42.91
C ALA A 274 16.78 -5.25 -41.78
N GLY A 275 17.44 -4.14 -42.13
CA GLY A 275 18.03 -3.21 -41.17
C GLY A 275 16.98 -2.54 -40.27
N HIS A 276 15.84 -2.11 -40.84
CA HIS A 276 14.74 -1.55 -40.05
C HIS A 276 14.15 -2.57 -39.06
N VAL A 277 13.88 -3.80 -39.52
CA VAL A 277 13.35 -4.87 -38.67
C VAL A 277 14.33 -5.20 -37.52
N ALA A 278 15.62 -5.33 -37.80
CA ALA A 278 16.65 -5.60 -36.78
C ALA A 278 16.68 -4.48 -35.74
N MET A 279 16.63 -3.22 -36.18
CA MET A 279 16.66 -2.06 -35.29
C MET A 279 15.43 -1.99 -34.38
N ILE A 280 14.22 -2.18 -34.93
CA ILE A 280 12.97 -2.23 -34.15
C ILE A 280 13.06 -3.34 -33.09
N THR A 281 13.59 -4.51 -33.46
CA THR A 281 13.75 -5.63 -32.54
C THR A 281 14.70 -5.27 -31.38
N ILE A 282 15.82 -4.64 -31.67
CA ILE A 282 16.78 -4.17 -30.66
C ILE A 282 16.10 -3.17 -29.70
N TRP A 283 15.36 -2.19 -30.23
CA TRP A 283 14.64 -1.20 -29.41
C TRP A 283 13.56 -1.83 -28.54
N VAL A 284 12.82 -2.81 -29.04
CA VAL A 284 11.83 -3.55 -28.28
C VAL A 284 12.49 -4.32 -27.13
N VAL A 285 13.60 -5.00 -27.38
CA VAL A 285 14.34 -5.75 -26.35
C VAL A 285 14.93 -4.80 -25.30
N LEU A 286 15.57 -3.71 -25.72
CA LEU A 286 16.11 -2.70 -24.80
C LEU A 286 15.00 -2.04 -23.97
N GLY A 287 13.89 -1.68 -24.60
CA GLY A 287 12.72 -1.13 -23.92
C GLY A 287 12.13 -2.09 -22.89
N LEU A 288 12.08 -3.38 -23.20
CA LEU A 288 11.62 -4.41 -22.26
C LEU A 288 12.58 -4.55 -21.06
N ILE A 289 13.89 -4.56 -21.30
CA ILE A 289 14.90 -4.61 -20.25
C ILE A 289 14.76 -3.37 -19.34
N PHE A 290 14.63 -2.19 -19.93
CA PHE A 290 14.45 -0.93 -19.21
C PHE A 290 13.19 -0.95 -18.33
N LEU A 291 12.06 -1.42 -18.88
CA LEU A 291 10.80 -1.56 -18.15
C LEU A 291 10.95 -2.52 -16.95
N VAL A 292 11.63 -3.65 -17.14
CA VAL A 292 11.90 -4.61 -16.06
C VAL A 292 12.77 -3.97 -14.97
N LEU A 293 13.81 -3.22 -15.32
CA LEU A 293 14.69 -2.56 -14.35
C LEU A 293 13.93 -1.49 -13.54
N ILE A 294 13.12 -0.66 -14.19
CA ILE A 294 12.27 0.33 -13.49
C ILE A 294 11.26 -0.36 -12.58
N PHE A 295 10.64 -1.44 -13.06
CA PHE A 295 9.69 -2.20 -12.24
C PHE A 295 10.34 -2.81 -10.99
N LEU A 296 11.55 -3.36 -11.12
CA LEU A 296 12.32 -3.85 -9.97
C LEU A 296 12.70 -2.72 -9.01
N ALA A 297 13.13 -1.58 -9.52
CA ALA A 297 13.42 -0.41 -8.70
C ALA A 297 12.16 0.09 -7.96
N ALA A 298 11.02 0.11 -8.63
CA ALA A 298 9.73 0.47 -8.04
C ALA A 298 9.34 -0.50 -6.90
N ILE A 299 9.47 -1.81 -7.10
CA ILE A 299 9.21 -2.81 -6.05
C ILE A 299 10.10 -2.56 -4.83
N MET A 300 11.39 -2.30 -5.04
CA MET A 300 12.33 -2.05 -3.94
C MET A 300 11.97 -0.77 -3.16
N LEU A 301 11.65 0.30 -3.86
CA LEU A 301 11.36 1.60 -3.25
C LEU A 301 10.00 1.60 -2.55
N ILE A 302 8.96 1.09 -3.21
CA ILE A 302 7.62 0.94 -2.63
C ILE A 302 7.66 -0.02 -1.43
N GLY A 303 8.44 -1.10 -1.54
CA GLY A 303 8.65 -2.02 -0.43
C GLY A 303 9.27 -1.35 0.79
N TYR A 304 10.26 -0.46 0.59
CA TYR A 304 10.84 0.33 1.66
C TYR A 304 9.81 1.22 2.36
N VAL A 305 8.97 1.91 1.58
CA VAL A 305 7.88 2.74 2.10
C VAL A 305 6.89 1.93 2.94
N PHE A 306 6.48 0.76 2.46
CA PHE A 306 5.51 -0.08 3.20
C PHE A 306 6.10 -0.66 4.49
N VAL A 307 7.37 -1.06 4.48
CA VAL A 307 8.07 -1.50 5.71
C VAL A 307 8.12 -0.35 6.72
N PHE A 308 8.45 0.86 6.29
CA PHE A 308 8.44 2.04 7.15
C PHE A 308 7.06 2.33 7.72
N MET A 309 6.02 2.29 6.88
CA MET A 309 4.64 2.50 7.32
C MET A 309 4.18 1.44 8.32
N GLN A 310 4.56 0.19 8.10
CA GLN A 310 4.26 -0.90 9.03
C GLN A 310 5.00 -0.72 10.37
N ALA A 311 6.28 -0.36 10.32
CA ALA A 311 7.06 -0.06 11.51
C ALA A 311 6.45 1.12 12.30
N TYR A 312 6.03 2.17 11.62
CA TYR A 312 5.36 3.32 12.24
C TYR A 312 4.09 2.91 13.00
N ALA A 313 3.24 2.08 12.38
CA ALA A 313 2.05 1.56 13.04
C ALA A 313 2.40 0.72 14.29
N LEU A 314 3.43 -0.11 14.21
CA LEU A 314 3.88 -0.95 15.32
C LEU A 314 4.45 -0.13 16.48
N TYR A 315 5.25 0.90 16.22
CA TYR A 315 5.78 1.76 17.29
C TYR A 315 4.69 2.59 17.97
N PHE A 316 3.70 3.07 17.22
CA PHE A 316 2.54 3.72 17.81
C PHE A 316 1.72 2.78 18.70
N LEU A 317 1.53 1.53 18.25
CA LEU A 317 0.79 0.50 18.97
C LEU A 317 1.57 -0.07 20.16
N GLY A 318 2.90 -0.19 20.04
CA GLY A 318 3.75 -0.90 21.00
C GLY A 318 3.66 -0.40 22.44
N VAL A 319 3.38 0.89 22.63
CA VAL A 319 3.16 1.44 23.97
C VAL A 319 1.77 1.11 24.54
N ARG A 320 0.80 0.87 23.65
CA ARG A 320 -0.60 0.58 24.00
C ARG A 320 -0.91 -0.90 24.04
N TYR A 321 -0.03 -1.72 23.47
CA TYR A 321 -0.17 -3.15 23.39
C TYR A 321 1.12 -3.85 23.90
N PRO A 322 1.12 -4.34 25.17
CA PRO A 322 2.34 -4.80 25.84
C PRO A 322 3.16 -5.83 25.07
N LEU A 323 2.49 -6.81 24.43
CA LEU A 323 3.18 -7.85 23.66
C LEU A 323 3.98 -7.29 22.49
N VAL A 324 3.42 -6.31 21.75
CA VAL A 324 4.16 -5.63 20.67
C VAL A 324 5.30 -4.81 21.26
N GLY A 325 5.06 -4.15 22.41
CA GLY A 325 6.07 -3.36 23.11
C GLY A 325 7.29 -4.15 23.54
N GLU A 326 7.11 -5.37 24.04
CA GLU A 326 8.21 -6.28 24.45
C GLU A 326 9.10 -6.63 23.25
N TYR A 327 8.52 -6.98 22.10
CA TYR A 327 9.31 -7.26 20.90
C TYR A 327 10.07 -6.02 20.40
N LEU A 328 9.45 -4.86 20.43
CA LEU A 328 10.09 -3.62 19.98
C LEU A 328 11.14 -3.10 20.97
N ALA A 329 11.02 -3.40 22.27
CA ALA A 329 11.99 -3.00 23.29
C ALA A 329 13.38 -3.61 23.01
N ALA A 330 13.45 -4.77 22.38
CA ALA A 330 14.71 -5.40 21.99
C ALA A 330 15.50 -4.58 20.93
N PHE A 331 14.84 -3.69 20.21
CA PHE A 331 15.47 -2.81 19.17
C PHE A 331 15.77 -1.40 19.68
N VAL A 332 15.26 -1.02 20.85
CA VAL A 332 15.60 0.25 21.48
C VAL A 332 16.89 0.02 22.27
N PRO A 333 18.00 0.74 21.96
CA PRO A 333 19.19 0.62 22.78
C PRO A 333 18.83 0.97 24.23
N PRO A 334 19.33 0.20 25.22
CA PRO A 334 19.09 0.53 26.62
C PRO A 334 19.47 2.00 26.86
N PRO A 335 18.67 2.75 27.62
CA PRO A 335 19.05 4.10 27.97
C PRO A 335 20.45 4.03 28.54
N HIS A 336 21.36 4.84 27.99
CA HIS A 336 22.71 4.91 28.51
C HIS A 336 22.62 5.11 30.00
N PRO A 337 23.25 4.27 30.82
CA PRO A 337 23.15 4.37 32.29
C PRO A 337 23.59 5.74 32.82
N TYR A 338 24.20 6.55 31.97
CA TYR A 338 24.65 7.90 32.26
C TYR A 338 23.79 9.04 31.66
N ALA A 339 22.70 8.71 30.95
CA ALA A 339 21.80 9.73 30.43
C ALA A 339 20.98 10.34 31.58
N GLY A 340 21.50 11.35 32.20
CA GLY A 340 20.91 12.05 33.35
C GLY A 340 21.84 12.19 34.57
N MET A 341 23.00 11.57 34.56
CA MET A 341 24.04 11.88 35.54
C MET A 341 24.82 13.11 35.08
N PRO A 342 25.06 14.11 35.95
CA PRO A 342 25.99 15.18 35.66
C PRO A 342 27.37 14.54 35.35
N PRO A 343 28.17 15.16 34.46
CA PRO A 343 29.47 14.63 34.14
C PRO A 343 30.27 14.38 35.43
N ILE A 344 30.70 13.12 35.62
CA ILE A 344 31.53 12.73 36.74
C ILE A 344 32.87 13.42 36.49
N HIS A 345 33.07 14.57 37.12
CA HIS A 345 34.40 15.19 37.12
C HIS A 345 35.35 14.19 37.83
N PRO A 346 36.45 13.80 37.21
CA PRO A 346 37.44 12.99 37.89
C PRO A 346 37.86 13.73 39.19
N PRO A 347 38.02 13.01 40.30
CA PRO A 347 38.43 13.64 41.54
C PRO A 347 39.73 14.42 41.31
N PRO A 348 39.87 15.61 41.91
CA PRO A 348 41.11 16.41 41.75
C PRO A 348 42.31 15.57 42.14
N ILE A 349 43.29 15.49 41.25
CA ILE A 349 44.56 14.80 41.49
C ILE A 349 45.17 15.43 42.71
N ALA A 350 45.29 14.66 43.80
CA ALA A 350 45.96 15.13 44.99
C ALA A 350 47.40 15.58 44.65
N PRO A 351 47.83 16.75 45.12
CA PRO A 351 49.19 17.20 44.84
C PRO A 351 50.22 16.20 45.36
N PRO A 352 51.33 15.99 44.67
CA PRO A 352 52.36 15.05 45.12
C PRO A 352 52.87 15.48 46.48
N THR A 353 52.75 14.56 47.47
CA THR A 353 53.41 14.71 48.78
C THR A 353 54.90 14.76 48.57
N THR A 354 55.49 15.94 48.68
CA THR A 354 56.93 16.12 48.77
C THR A 354 57.44 15.55 50.08
N LEU A 355 58.22 14.45 50.00
CA LEU A 355 59.04 13.95 51.08
C LEU A 355 60.35 14.74 51.12
#